data_9709c6baa8615e651708a5b3096e561b
#
_entry.id   9709c6baa8615e651708a5b3096e561b
#
_cell.length_a   1.000
_cell.length_b   1.000
_cell.length_c   1.000
_cell.angle_alpha   90.00
_cell.angle_beta   90.00
_cell.angle_gamma   90.00
#
_symmetry.space_group_name_H-M   'P 1'
#
loop_
_entity.id
_entity.type
_entity.pdbx_description
1 polymer ?
#
loop_
_entity_poly.entity_id
_entity_poly.type
_entity_poly.pdbx_seq_one_letter_code
_entity_poly.pdbx_strand_id
1 'polypeptide(L)'
;MDAQLKKYQGIFPAFYACYNEDGSVSAARVKHFAEYLLNKGVTGLYVGGSSGECIYQSVEERKTILEAVMDAVGGKLVVIAHVACNNTADSCELARHAEILGVDAIAAIPPIYFHLPPYAIADYWNTISAAAPNTDFIIYNIPQLAGVALSTQLLQEMAKNPRVIGVKNSSMPTQDIQMLSLIHI
;
A
#
# COMPACT_ATOMS: atom_id res chain seq x y z
N MET A 1 4.63 -21.70 6.53
CA MET A 1 4.61 -20.25 6.33
C MET A 1 6.03 -19.77 6.29
N ASP A 2 6.42 -19.10 5.22
CA ASP A 2 7.79 -18.58 5.04
C ASP A 2 8.14 -17.66 6.23
N ALA A 3 9.35 -17.82 6.77
CA ALA A 3 9.81 -17.01 7.91
C ALA A 3 9.79 -15.51 7.60
N GLN A 4 10.01 -15.14 6.32
CA GLN A 4 9.99 -13.78 5.82
C GLN A 4 8.60 -13.13 5.92
N LEU A 5 7.51 -13.89 5.82
CA LEU A 5 6.15 -13.37 5.89
C LEU A 5 5.62 -13.21 7.32
N LYS A 6 6.33 -13.75 8.32
CA LYS A 6 5.90 -13.64 9.73
C LYS A 6 5.82 -12.19 10.22
N LYS A 7 6.65 -11.29 9.69
CA LYS A 7 6.63 -9.87 10.06
C LYS A 7 5.30 -9.18 9.74
N TYR A 8 4.52 -9.73 8.79
CA TYR A 8 3.21 -9.19 8.40
C TYR A 8 2.04 -9.75 9.23
N GLN A 9 2.30 -10.53 10.28
CA GLN A 9 1.26 -11.03 11.18
C GLN A 9 0.99 -10.02 12.28
N GLY A 10 -0.28 -9.61 12.44
CA GLY A 10 -0.69 -8.71 13.51
C GLY A 10 -1.64 -7.61 13.06
N ILE A 11 -1.60 -6.49 13.77
CA ILE A 11 -2.50 -5.35 13.56
C ILE A 11 -1.76 -4.26 12.77
N PHE A 12 -2.35 -3.87 11.64
CA PHE A 12 -1.88 -2.81 10.75
C PHE A 12 -2.96 -1.75 10.56
N PRO A 13 -3.03 -0.72 11.38
CA PRO A 13 -3.95 0.38 11.18
C PRO A 13 -3.74 1.04 9.81
N ALA A 14 -4.85 1.40 9.14
CA ALA A 14 -4.81 2.30 8.01
C ALA A 14 -4.52 3.70 8.54
N PHE A 15 -3.34 4.22 8.23
CA PHE A 15 -2.83 5.47 8.75
C PHE A 15 -3.59 6.67 8.15
N TYR A 16 -4.09 7.55 9.00
CA TYR A 16 -4.81 8.75 8.59
C TYR A 16 -3.87 9.85 8.16
N ALA A 17 -4.32 10.70 7.24
CA ALA A 17 -3.63 11.96 6.95
C ALA A 17 -3.73 12.91 8.14
N CYS A 18 -2.69 13.71 8.35
CA CYS A 18 -2.61 14.71 9.42
C CYS A 18 -2.30 16.08 8.83
N TYR A 19 -3.17 17.04 9.10
CA TYR A 19 -3.10 18.37 8.50
C TYR A 19 -2.94 19.47 9.55
N ASN A 20 -2.37 20.58 9.15
CA ASN A 20 -2.41 21.84 9.86
C ASN A 20 -3.79 22.50 9.71
N GLU A 21 -4.02 23.61 10.40
CA GLU A 21 -5.29 24.34 10.35
C GLU A 21 -5.57 24.96 8.98
N ASP A 22 -4.52 25.23 8.21
CA ASP A 22 -4.59 25.76 6.84
C ASP A 22 -4.82 24.67 5.78
N GLY A 23 -4.94 23.39 6.18
CA GLY A 23 -5.14 22.24 5.30
C GLY A 23 -3.86 21.68 4.70
N SER A 24 -2.68 22.24 4.97
CA SER A 24 -1.40 21.65 4.53
C SER A 24 -1.04 20.39 5.35
N VAL A 25 -0.29 19.46 4.76
CA VAL A 25 0.20 18.27 5.46
C VAL A 25 1.11 18.68 6.62
N SER A 26 0.86 18.10 7.80
CA SER A 26 1.63 18.37 9.00
C SER A 26 2.57 17.22 9.35
N ALA A 27 3.83 17.31 8.96
CA ALA A 27 4.84 16.31 9.30
C ALA A 27 4.96 16.07 10.82
N ALA A 28 4.82 17.13 11.63
CA ALA A 28 4.89 17.02 13.09
C ALA A 28 3.72 16.21 13.66
N ARG A 29 2.49 16.42 13.18
CA ARG A 29 1.32 15.64 13.59
C ARG A 29 1.38 14.20 13.07
N VAL A 30 1.92 13.98 11.87
CA VAL A 30 2.19 12.65 11.31
C VAL A 30 3.13 11.87 12.22
N LYS A 31 4.27 12.45 12.62
CA LYS A 31 5.22 11.80 13.55
C LYS A 31 4.56 11.47 14.89
N HIS A 32 3.88 12.44 15.49
CA HIS A 32 3.19 12.23 16.77
C HIS A 32 2.16 11.10 16.70
N PHE A 33 1.37 11.03 15.61
CA PHE A 33 0.38 9.97 15.42
C PHE A 33 1.04 8.60 15.19
N ALA A 34 2.15 8.54 14.44
CA ALA A 34 2.91 7.30 14.25
C ALA A 34 3.48 6.78 15.59
N GLU A 35 4.07 7.66 16.41
CA GLU A 35 4.56 7.34 17.76
C GLU A 35 3.44 6.89 18.71
N TYR A 36 2.27 7.54 18.63
CA TYR A 36 1.09 7.12 19.38
C TYR A 36 0.71 5.68 19.04
N LEU A 37 0.67 5.31 17.75
CA LEU A 37 0.34 3.95 17.31
C LEU A 37 1.42 2.94 17.72
N LEU A 38 2.70 3.30 17.63
CA LEU A 38 3.81 2.49 18.16
C LEU A 38 3.59 2.17 19.65
N ASN A 39 3.26 3.18 20.45
CA ASN A 39 3.00 3.03 21.89
C ASN A 39 1.73 2.21 22.21
N LYS A 40 0.82 2.05 21.23
CA LYS A 40 -0.35 1.15 21.32
C LYS A 40 -0.01 -0.30 21.02
N GLY A 41 1.21 -0.62 20.62
CA GLY A 41 1.68 -1.97 20.36
C GLY A 41 1.17 -2.59 19.06
N VAL A 42 0.89 -1.77 18.04
CA VAL A 42 0.55 -2.29 16.69
C VAL A 42 1.77 -2.94 16.06
N THR A 43 1.55 -3.86 15.13
CA THR A 43 2.63 -4.57 14.42
C THR A 43 3.24 -3.70 13.32
N GLY A 44 2.42 -2.92 12.66
CA GLY A 44 2.86 -2.07 11.55
C GLY A 44 1.82 -1.03 11.17
N LEU A 45 2.11 -0.28 10.11
CA LEU A 45 1.26 0.79 9.58
C LEU A 45 1.03 0.59 8.07
N TYR A 46 -0.20 0.87 7.62
CA TYR A 46 -0.52 0.97 6.19
C TYR A 46 -0.70 2.45 5.82
N VAL A 47 0.32 3.04 5.20
CA VAL A 47 0.45 4.49 5.00
C VAL A 47 0.00 4.91 3.60
N GLY A 48 -0.69 6.04 3.49
CA GLY A 48 -1.07 6.66 2.21
C GLY A 48 -2.12 5.89 1.42
N GLY A 49 -2.93 5.06 2.08
CA GLY A 49 -4.09 4.40 1.46
C GLY A 49 -5.35 5.28 1.42
N SER A 50 -6.51 4.66 1.21
CA SER A 50 -7.80 5.37 1.12
C SER A 50 -8.13 6.15 2.39
N SER A 51 -7.91 5.56 3.58
CA SER A 51 -8.08 6.25 4.86
C SER A 51 -7.04 7.37 5.09
N GLY A 52 -5.92 7.31 4.40
CA GLY A 52 -4.90 8.36 4.36
C GLY A 52 -5.15 9.41 3.28
N GLU A 53 -6.32 9.39 2.64
CA GLU A 53 -6.78 10.41 1.69
C GLU A 53 -5.87 10.60 0.46
N CYS A 54 -5.17 9.53 0.06
CA CYS A 54 -4.14 9.59 -1.00
C CYS A 54 -4.62 10.19 -2.32
N ILE A 55 -5.93 10.10 -2.61
CA ILE A 55 -6.51 10.60 -3.86
C ILE A 55 -6.53 12.14 -3.94
N TYR A 56 -6.47 12.81 -2.78
CA TYR A 56 -6.50 14.27 -2.69
C TYR A 56 -5.12 14.90 -2.51
N GLN A 57 -4.09 14.08 -2.33
CA GLN A 57 -2.73 14.52 -2.05
C GLN A 57 -1.85 14.49 -3.31
N SER A 58 -1.01 15.48 -3.44
CA SER A 58 0.07 15.49 -4.43
C SER A 58 1.14 14.44 -4.11
N VAL A 59 1.98 14.13 -5.08
CA VAL A 59 3.15 13.24 -4.90
C VAL A 59 4.04 13.74 -3.77
N GLU A 60 4.31 15.04 -3.70
CA GLU A 60 5.18 15.64 -2.67
C GLU A 60 4.57 15.57 -1.26
N GLU A 61 3.27 15.78 -1.11
CA GLU A 61 2.59 15.61 0.17
C GLU A 61 2.65 14.15 0.65
N ARG A 62 2.47 13.20 -0.26
CA ARG A 62 2.57 11.76 0.06
C ARG A 62 4.00 11.37 0.45
N LYS A 63 5.02 11.92 -0.19
CA LYS A 63 6.42 11.75 0.21
C LYS A 63 6.66 12.31 1.61
N THR A 64 6.22 13.53 1.88
CA THR A 64 6.34 14.19 3.19
C THR A 64 5.71 13.35 4.30
N ILE A 65 4.53 12.77 4.06
CA ILE A 65 3.87 11.88 5.04
C ILE A 65 4.71 10.64 5.29
N LEU A 66 5.17 9.96 4.22
CA LEU A 66 5.95 8.73 4.36
C LEU A 66 7.29 8.99 5.05
N GLU A 67 7.99 10.06 4.70
CA GLU A 67 9.23 10.49 5.36
C GLU A 67 9.03 10.71 6.86
N ALA A 68 7.96 11.42 7.24
CA ALA A 68 7.65 11.68 8.63
C ALA A 68 7.30 10.39 9.41
N VAL A 69 6.60 9.44 8.79
CA VAL A 69 6.34 8.12 9.38
C VAL A 69 7.64 7.35 9.57
N MET A 70 8.48 7.27 8.53
CA MET A 70 9.74 6.51 8.58
C MET A 70 10.73 7.10 9.58
N ASP A 71 10.78 8.43 9.71
CA ASP A 71 11.62 9.09 10.74
C ASP A 71 11.15 8.77 12.18
N ALA A 72 9.85 8.63 12.40
CA ALA A 72 9.30 8.34 13.71
C ALA A 72 9.41 6.85 14.11
N VAL A 73 9.07 5.95 13.19
CA VAL A 73 8.85 4.52 13.49
C VAL A 73 9.57 3.54 12.56
N GLY A 74 10.35 4.03 11.61
CA GLY A 74 11.15 3.18 10.71
C GLY A 74 12.06 2.23 11.51
N GLY A 75 12.07 0.96 11.12
CA GLY A 75 12.80 -0.11 11.81
C GLY A 75 12.21 -0.55 13.16
N LYS A 76 11.16 0.11 13.66
CA LYS A 76 10.42 -0.26 14.88
C LYS A 76 9.07 -0.90 14.57
N LEU A 77 8.42 -0.47 13.50
CA LEU A 77 7.17 -1.02 12.97
C LEU A 77 7.36 -1.45 11.53
N VAL A 78 6.59 -2.45 11.11
CA VAL A 78 6.49 -2.78 9.68
C VAL A 78 5.72 -1.66 8.97
N VAL A 79 6.30 -1.07 7.93
CA VAL A 79 5.65 0.00 7.16
C VAL A 79 5.32 -0.48 5.76
N ILE A 80 4.03 -0.43 5.42
CA ILE A 80 3.50 -0.71 4.09
C ILE A 80 3.07 0.61 3.47
N ALA A 81 3.75 1.04 2.41
CA ALA A 81 3.44 2.30 1.72
C ALA A 81 2.54 2.05 0.52
N HIS A 82 1.35 2.65 0.51
CA HIS A 82 0.51 2.69 -0.68
C HIS A 82 1.05 3.73 -1.66
N VAL A 83 1.35 3.31 -2.90
CA VAL A 83 2.04 4.14 -3.90
C VAL A 83 1.22 4.40 -5.16
N ALA A 84 -0.01 3.89 -5.23
CA ALA A 84 -0.85 4.04 -6.43
C ALA A 84 -1.26 5.50 -6.67
N CYS A 85 -1.12 5.91 -7.93
CA CYS A 85 -1.72 7.08 -8.55
C CYS A 85 -2.42 6.62 -9.84
N ASN A 86 -3.29 7.45 -10.42
CA ASN A 86 -3.84 7.16 -11.76
C ASN A 86 -2.78 7.23 -12.87
N ASN A 87 -1.72 7.96 -12.62
CA ASN A 87 -0.55 8.07 -13.48
C ASN A 87 0.51 7.06 -13.05
N THR A 88 0.94 6.19 -13.97
CA THR A 88 1.97 5.18 -13.71
C THR A 88 3.32 5.80 -13.35
N ALA A 89 3.69 6.93 -13.95
CA ALA A 89 4.96 7.59 -13.66
C ALA A 89 5.03 8.08 -12.22
N ASP A 90 3.98 8.72 -11.71
CA ASP A 90 3.88 9.18 -10.33
C ASP A 90 3.89 8.00 -9.34
N SER A 91 3.21 6.90 -9.70
CA SER A 91 3.22 5.66 -8.89
C SER A 91 4.63 5.07 -8.79
N CYS A 92 5.36 5.04 -9.90
CA CYS A 92 6.76 4.58 -9.92
C CYS A 92 7.69 5.53 -9.15
N GLU A 93 7.43 6.81 -9.17
CA GLU A 93 8.18 7.79 -8.38
C GLU A 93 8.00 7.55 -6.88
N LEU A 94 6.74 7.38 -6.43
CA LEU A 94 6.44 7.04 -5.04
C LEU A 94 7.01 5.68 -4.63
N ALA A 95 7.01 4.68 -5.53
CA ALA A 95 7.59 3.37 -5.26
C ALA A 95 9.10 3.45 -5.03
N ARG A 96 9.85 4.16 -5.89
CA ARG A 96 11.30 4.38 -5.70
C ARG A 96 11.59 5.12 -4.41
N HIS A 97 10.82 6.16 -4.12
CA HIS A 97 10.96 6.92 -2.88
C HIS A 97 10.73 6.04 -1.65
N ALA A 98 9.68 5.21 -1.66
CA ALA A 98 9.39 4.27 -0.58
C ALA A 98 10.52 3.24 -0.38
N GLU A 99 11.08 2.69 -1.46
CA GLU A 99 12.25 1.80 -1.39
C GLU A 99 13.49 2.50 -0.81
N ILE A 100 13.78 3.73 -1.22
CA ILE A 100 14.91 4.51 -0.67
C ILE A 100 14.75 4.73 0.83
N LEU A 101 13.54 4.95 1.31
CA LEU A 101 13.24 5.10 2.74
C LEU A 101 13.32 3.77 3.52
N GLY A 102 13.35 2.62 2.82
CA GLY A 102 13.46 1.31 3.45
C GLY A 102 12.15 0.81 4.04
N VAL A 103 11.01 1.06 3.38
CA VAL A 103 9.74 0.45 3.79
C VAL A 103 9.76 -1.06 3.59
N ASP A 104 8.95 -1.80 4.35
CA ASP A 104 8.88 -3.26 4.26
C ASP A 104 8.15 -3.75 3.02
N ALA A 105 7.12 -3.03 2.59
CA ALA A 105 6.38 -3.32 1.37
C ALA A 105 5.79 -2.05 0.76
N ILE A 106 5.55 -2.10 -0.55
CA ILE A 106 4.69 -1.17 -1.24
C ILE A 106 3.35 -1.84 -1.59
N ALA A 107 2.30 -1.04 -1.74
CA ALA A 107 0.99 -1.53 -2.13
C ALA A 107 0.32 -0.62 -3.15
N ALA A 108 -0.54 -1.17 -4.01
CA ALA A 108 -1.24 -0.38 -5.01
C ALA A 108 -2.66 -0.90 -5.28
N ILE A 109 -3.65 0.03 -5.34
CA ILE A 109 -4.94 -0.21 -6.00
C ILE A 109 -4.73 -0.13 -7.53
N PRO A 110 -5.65 -0.67 -8.35
CA PRO A 110 -5.65 -0.35 -9.78
C PRO A 110 -5.94 1.14 -9.99
N PRO A 111 -5.60 1.71 -11.16
CA PRO A 111 -6.05 3.06 -11.52
C PRO A 111 -7.56 3.17 -11.42
N ILE A 112 -8.04 4.29 -10.87
CA ILE A 112 -9.46 4.57 -10.68
C ILE A 112 -10.04 5.39 -11.82
N TYR A 113 -11.36 5.52 -11.87
CA TYR A 113 -12.18 6.25 -12.83
C TYR A 113 -12.48 5.46 -14.10
N PHE A 114 -11.49 4.96 -14.84
CA PHE A 114 -11.70 4.05 -15.97
C PHE A 114 -11.50 2.60 -15.52
N HIS A 115 -12.45 1.73 -15.89
CA HIS A 115 -12.35 0.30 -15.63
C HIS A 115 -11.40 -0.34 -16.65
N LEU A 116 -10.15 -0.46 -16.27
CA LEU A 116 -9.13 -1.05 -17.14
C LEU A 116 -9.29 -2.57 -17.24
N PRO A 117 -8.93 -3.17 -18.39
CA PRO A 117 -8.90 -4.61 -18.53
C PRO A 117 -7.78 -5.24 -17.66
N PRO A 118 -7.95 -6.53 -17.27
CA PRO A 118 -6.98 -7.19 -16.37
C PRO A 118 -5.52 -7.12 -16.80
N TYR A 119 -5.24 -7.25 -18.10
CA TYR A 119 -3.86 -7.15 -18.60
C TYR A 119 -3.23 -5.76 -18.36
N ALA A 120 -3.99 -4.70 -18.52
CA ALA A 120 -3.49 -3.33 -18.30
C ALA A 120 -3.27 -3.05 -16.79
N ILE A 121 -4.08 -3.66 -15.92
CA ILE A 121 -3.88 -3.59 -14.48
C ILE A 121 -2.62 -4.37 -14.08
N ALA A 122 -2.41 -5.56 -14.65
CA ALA A 122 -1.21 -6.36 -14.42
C ALA A 122 0.06 -5.61 -14.86
N ASP A 123 0.03 -4.98 -16.03
CA ASP A 123 1.15 -4.16 -16.54
C ASP A 123 1.45 -2.97 -15.63
N TYR A 124 0.40 -2.27 -15.16
CA TYR A 124 0.52 -1.18 -14.22
C TYR A 124 1.19 -1.62 -12.91
N TRP A 125 0.70 -2.69 -12.27
CA TRP A 125 1.26 -3.19 -11.02
C TRP A 125 2.68 -3.74 -11.18
N ASN A 126 2.96 -4.46 -12.27
CA ASN A 126 4.31 -4.95 -12.56
C ASN A 126 5.30 -3.81 -12.81
N THR A 127 4.87 -2.73 -13.47
CA THR A 127 5.70 -1.55 -13.69
C THR A 127 6.04 -0.84 -12.37
N ILE A 128 5.07 -0.69 -11.47
CA ILE A 128 5.29 -0.14 -10.12
C ILE A 128 6.23 -1.04 -9.32
N SER A 129 5.97 -2.35 -9.30
CA SER A 129 6.79 -3.33 -8.61
C SER A 129 8.24 -3.33 -9.13
N ALA A 130 8.44 -3.16 -10.44
CA ALA A 130 9.77 -3.06 -11.04
C ALA A 130 10.50 -1.75 -10.67
N ALA A 131 9.78 -0.69 -10.31
CA ALA A 131 10.35 0.58 -9.86
C ALA A 131 10.95 0.50 -8.44
N ALA A 132 10.56 -0.52 -7.65
CA ALA A 132 11.09 -0.83 -6.32
C ALA A 132 11.50 -2.32 -6.25
N PRO A 133 12.62 -2.70 -6.92
CA PRO A 133 12.95 -4.10 -7.17
C PRO A 133 13.32 -4.90 -5.92
N ASN A 134 13.68 -4.26 -4.82
CA ASN A 134 14.08 -4.91 -3.57
C ASN A 134 12.98 -4.83 -2.48
N THR A 135 11.78 -4.36 -2.83
CA THR A 135 10.68 -4.15 -1.89
C THR A 135 9.52 -5.10 -2.20
N ASP A 136 8.94 -5.70 -1.16
CA ASP A 136 7.75 -6.55 -1.28
C ASP A 136 6.57 -5.76 -1.88
N PHE A 137 5.71 -6.43 -2.67
CA PHE A 137 4.54 -5.82 -3.28
C PHE A 137 3.24 -6.47 -2.78
N ILE A 138 2.28 -5.66 -2.38
CA ILE A 138 0.96 -6.09 -1.92
C ILE A 138 -0.11 -5.52 -2.84
N ILE A 139 -0.92 -6.38 -3.45
CA ILE A 139 -2.09 -5.95 -4.22
C ILE A 139 -3.14 -5.40 -3.25
N TYR A 140 -3.67 -4.21 -3.54
CA TYR A 140 -4.79 -3.68 -2.74
C TYR A 140 -6.10 -3.81 -3.52
N ASN A 141 -6.94 -4.75 -3.09
CA ASN A 141 -8.27 -4.99 -3.63
C ASN A 141 -9.32 -4.22 -2.82
N ILE A 142 -9.90 -3.18 -3.42
CA ILE A 142 -11.00 -2.38 -2.86
C ILE A 142 -11.98 -2.00 -3.97
N PRO A 143 -12.78 -2.95 -4.47
CA PRO A 143 -13.59 -2.77 -5.67
C PRO A 143 -14.62 -1.64 -5.55
N GLN A 144 -15.11 -1.34 -4.35
CA GLN A 144 -16.07 -0.27 -4.11
C GLN A 144 -15.52 1.13 -4.47
N LEU A 145 -14.21 1.33 -4.31
CA LEU A 145 -13.55 2.60 -4.63
C LEU A 145 -12.76 2.54 -5.92
N ALA A 146 -12.16 1.38 -6.24
CA ALA A 146 -11.37 1.21 -7.45
C ALA A 146 -12.22 0.93 -8.69
N GLY A 147 -13.49 0.51 -8.53
CA GLY A 147 -14.38 0.16 -9.64
C GLY A 147 -14.03 -1.18 -10.32
N VAL A 148 -12.96 -1.84 -9.91
CA VAL A 148 -12.51 -3.14 -10.45
C VAL A 148 -12.21 -4.08 -9.29
N ALA A 149 -12.75 -5.31 -9.36
CA ALA A 149 -12.45 -6.38 -8.42
C ALA A 149 -11.25 -7.21 -8.90
N LEU A 150 -10.45 -7.68 -7.95
CA LEU A 150 -9.39 -8.63 -8.21
C LEU A 150 -10.00 -9.99 -8.57
N SER A 151 -9.91 -10.37 -9.85
CA SER A 151 -10.30 -11.71 -10.29
C SER A 151 -9.21 -12.73 -9.95
N THR A 152 -9.62 -14.01 -9.87
CA THR A 152 -8.67 -15.13 -9.68
C THR A 152 -7.65 -15.20 -10.81
N GLN A 153 -8.07 -14.92 -12.05
CA GLN A 153 -7.17 -14.89 -13.20
C GLN A 153 -6.11 -13.78 -13.09
N LEU A 154 -6.51 -12.58 -12.67
CA LEU A 154 -5.58 -11.47 -12.48
C LEU A 154 -4.62 -11.76 -11.32
N LEU A 155 -5.11 -12.36 -10.22
CA LEU A 155 -4.24 -12.77 -9.12
C LEU A 155 -3.24 -13.83 -9.56
N GLN A 156 -3.65 -14.85 -10.33
CA GLN A 156 -2.74 -15.86 -10.88
C GLN A 156 -1.67 -15.25 -11.79
N GLU A 157 -2.02 -14.24 -12.58
CA GLU A 157 -1.05 -13.51 -13.40
C GLU A 157 -0.03 -12.76 -12.52
N MET A 158 -0.51 -12.05 -11.52
CA MET A 158 0.34 -11.30 -10.60
C MET A 158 1.21 -12.18 -9.70
N ALA A 159 0.75 -13.39 -9.38
CA ALA A 159 1.52 -14.37 -8.60
C ALA A 159 2.79 -14.87 -9.32
N LYS A 160 2.92 -14.63 -10.62
CA LYS A 160 4.17 -14.89 -11.36
C LYS A 160 5.30 -13.91 -10.99
N ASN A 161 4.96 -12.76 -10.44
CA ASN A 161 5.92 -11.79 -9.95
C ASN A 161 6.33 -12.17 -8.51
N PRO A 162 7.60 -12.54 -8.27
CA PRO A 162 8.05 -13.05 -6.97
C PRO A 162 7.99 -12.00 -5.85
N ARG A 163 7.87 -10.71 -6.18
CA ARG A 163 7.69 -9.65 -5.19
C ARG A 163 6.26 -9.53 -4.68
N VAL A 164 5.28 -10.11 -5.37
CA VAL A 164 3.88 -10.12 -4.93
C VAL A 164 3.72 -11.12 -3.80
N ILE A 165 3.66 -10.62 -2.57
CA ILE A 165 3.63 -11.45 -1.36
C ILE A 165 2.22 -11.62 -0.78
N GLY A 166 1.23 -10.89 -1.26
CA GLY A 166 -0.12 -10.97 -0.71
C GLY A 166 -1.09 -9.96 -1.28
N VAL A 167 -2.28 -10.01 -0.70
CA VAL A 167 -3.41 -9.13 -1.05
C VAL A 167 -3.95 -8.48 0.21
N LYS A 168 -4.04 -7.15 0.22
CA LYS A 168 -4.89 -6.43 1.16
C LYS A 168 -6.30 -6.42 0.60
N ASN A 169 -7.17 -7.23 1.17
CA ASN A 169 -8.56 -7.34 0.71
C ASN A 169 -9.49 -6.46 1.54
N SER A 170 -10.18 -5.54 0.89
CA SER A 170 -11.22 -4.67 1.45
C SER A 170 -12.54 -4.79 0.66
N SER A 171 -12.77 -5.94 -0.01
CA SER A 171 -14.07 -6.25 -0.61
C SER A 171 -15.11 -6.54 0.48
N MET A 172 -16.39 -6.33 0.16
CA MET A 172 -17.48 -6.57 1.10
C MET A 172 -17.75 -8.07 1.36
N PRO A 173 -17.73 -8.98 0.34
CA PRO A 173 -17.98 -10.39 0.58
C PRO A 173 -16.79 -11.05 1.31
N THR A 174 -17.05 -11.64 2.49
CA THR A 174 -16.01 -12.37 3.25
C THR A 174 -15.53 -13.62 2.53
N GLN A 175 -16.35 -14.22 1.67
CA GLN A 175 -15.98 -15.34 0.81
C GLN A 175 -14.82 -15.03 -0.15
N ASP A 176 -14.61 -13.75 -0.51
CA ASP A 176 -13.51 -13.36 -1.39
C ASP A 176 -12.15 -13.70 -0.75
N ILE A 177 -12.04 -13.59 0.58
CA ILE A 177 -10.82 -13.97 1.32
C ILE A 177 -10.53 -15.45 1.11
N GLN A 178 -11.57 -16.30 1.22
CA GLN A 178 -11.44 -17.75 0.99
C GLN A 178 -11.01 -18.06 -0.45
N MET A 179 -11.64 -17.42 -1.43
CA MET A 179 -11.32 -17.63 -2.85
C MET A 179 -9.91 -17.18 -3.19
N LEU A 180 -9.48 -16.00 -2.70
CA LEU A 180 -8.13 -15.48 -2.93
C LEU A 180 -7.07 -16.34 -2.22
N SER A 181 -7.39 -16.91 -1.05
CA SER A 181 -6.50 -17.80 -0.31
C SER A 181 -6.28 -19.14 -1.01
N LEU A 182 -7.27 -19.69 -1.71
CA LEU A 182 -7.17 -20.98 -2.40
C LEU A 182 -6.17 -20.99 -3.58
N ILE A 183 -5.78 -19.81 -4.08
CA ILE A 183 -4.81 -19.70 -5.17
C ILE A 183 -3.38 -19.92 -4.69
N HIS A 184 -3.13 -19.78 -3.39
CA HIS A 184 -1.81 -19.94 -2.77
C HIS A 184 -1.58 -21.31 -2.11
N ILE A 185 -2.52 -22.23 -2.27
CA ILE A 185 -2.40 -23.60 -1.74
C ILE A 185 -1.76 -24.52 -2.77
#